data_c6c6d558ec18501261db5e3abf0ed8c3
#
_entry.id   c6c6d558ec18501261db5e3abf0ed8c3
#
_cell.length_a   1.000
_cell.length_b   1.000
_cell.length_c   1.000
_cell.angle_alpha   90.00
_cell.angle_beta   90.00
_cell.angle_gamma   90.00
#
_symmetry.space_group_name_H-M   'P 1'
#
loop_
_entity.id
_entity.type
_entity.pdbx_description
1 polymer ?
#
loop_
_entity_poly.entity_id
_entity_poly.type
_entity_poly.pdbx_seq_one_letter_code
_entity_poly.pdbx_strand_id
1 'polypeptide(L)'
;MDKIDKTRTDASWMREALALAMDRKGTDPANTPIAALVVLDGKLVASGVNRTAECCDATAHAEIEAFRAAGKALGRMRMEGATLYSTLQPCGMCTMAAVWAGVSRIVYGAGRADVHPMYFEARHLSTFDFVADAWKDDLSLTAGVLAADCAALYYRPWDHVPEDRQAND
;
A
#
# COMPACT_ATOMS: atom_id res chain seq x y z
N MET A 1 12.16 16.37 22.48
CA MET A 1 12.83 15.48 21.50
C MET A 1 12.26 14.09 21.73
N ASP A 2 11.26 13.73 20.94
CA ASP A 2 10.68 12.37 21.05
C ASP A 2 11.74 11.37 20.62
N LYS A 3 11.96 10.36 21.48
CA LYS A 3 12.88 9.28 21.16
C LYS A 3 12.37 8.56 19.91
N ILE A 4 13.23 8.48 18.88
CA ILE A 4 12.98 7.64 17.71
C ILE A 4 12.79 6.21 18.23
N ASP A 5 11.59 5.68 18.07
CA ASP A 5 11.32 4.28 18.45
C ASP A 5 11.88 3.34 17.38
N LYS A 6 13.18 3.07 17.48
CA LYS A 6 13.88 2.13 16.60
C LYS A 6 13.51 0.66 16.86
N THR A 7 12.58 0.38 17.76
CA THR A 7 12.23 -0.99 18.17
C THR A 7 11.05 -1.55 17.37
N ARG A 8 10.29 -0.72 16.65
CA ARG A 8 9.14 -1.19 15.87
C ARG A 8 9.60 -1.97 14.64
N THR A 9 9.06 -3.20 14.52
CA THR A 9 9.34 -4.12 13.40
C THR A 9 8.39 -3.86 12.22
N ASP A 10 8.72 -4.39 11.04
CA ASP A 10 7.81 -4.38 9.88
C ASP A 10 6.45 -4.99 10.21
N ALA A 11 6.44 -6.10 10.95
CA ALA A 11 5.19 -6.72 11.39
C ALA A 11 4.36 -5.81 12.32
N SER A 12 5.01 -4.98 13.13
CA SER A 12 4.32 -4.00 13.98
C SER A 12 3.67 -2.89 13.14
N TRP A 13 4.35 -2.38 12.13
CA TRP A 13 3.80 -1.38 11.20
C TRP A 13 2.70 -1.98 10.34
N MET A 14 2.88 -3.22 9.87
CA MET A 14 1.86 -3.89 9.08
C MET A 14 0.58 -4.16 9.89
N ARG A 15 0.66 -4.48 11.20
CA ARG A 15 -0.52 -4.57 12.06
C ARG A 15 -1.28 -3.26 12.18
N GLU A 16 -0.58 -2.13 12.21
CA GLU A 16 -1.23 -0.81 12.21
C GLU A 16 -1.93 -0.54 10.88
N ALA A 17 -1.30 -0.86 9.75
CA ALA A 17 -1.95 -0.79 8.43
C ALA A 17 -3.18 -1.71 8.34
N LEU A 18 -3.07 -2.95 8.85
CA LEU A 18 -4.19 -3.89 8.92
C LEU A 18 -5.36 -3.35 9.74
N ALA A 19 -5.10 -2.76 10.91
CA ALA A 19 -6.15 -2.17 11.73
C ALA A 19 -6.90 -1.06 11.00
N LEU A 20 -6.17 -0.20 10.28
CA LEU A 20 -6.75 0.85 9.45
C LEU A 20 -7.59 0.30 8.29
N ALA A 21 -7.12 -0.78 7.63
CA ALA A 21 -7.85 -1.43 6.55
C ALA A 21 -9.13 -2.13 7.07
N MET A 22 -9.07 -2.74 8.24
CA MET A 22 -10.23 -3.37 8.88
C MET A 22 -11.29 -2.35 9.29
N ASP A 23 -10.89 -1.22 9.84
CA ASP A 23 -11.79 -0.11 10.16
C ASP A 23 -12.50 0.38 8.89
N ARG A 24 -11.75 0.57 7.80
CA ARG A 24 -12.29 0.95 6.49
C ARG A 24 -13.28 -0.07 5.94
N LYS A 25 -12.99 -1.37 6.04
CA LYS A 25 -13.90 -2.46 5.62
C LYS A 25 -15.22 -2.44 6.38
N GLY A 26 -15.17 -2.11 7.65
CA GLY A 26 -16.36 -2.07 8.52
C GLY A 26 -17.34 -0.94 8.21
N THR A 27 -16.90 0.11 7.52
CA THR A 27 -17.75 1.30 7.27
C THR A 27 -18.63 1.16 6.03
N ASP A 28 -18.17 0.43 5.00
CA ASP A 28 -18.91 0.22 3.75
C ASP A 28 -18.41 -1.05 3.04
N PRO A 29 -19.28 -2.03 2.77
CA PRO A 29 -18.91 -3.25 2.04
C PRO A 29 -18.40 -3.00 0.62
N ALA A 30 -18.73 -1.85 0.01
CA ALA A 30 -18.21 -1.46 -1.31
C ALA A 30 -16.77 -0.93 -1.24
N ASN A 31 -16.27 -0.61 -0.05
CA ASN A 31 -14.89 -0.13 0.10
C ASN A 31 -13.89 -1.27 -0.06
N THR A 32 -12.92 -1.06 -0.93
CA THR A 32 -11.75 -1.93 -1.02
C THR A 32 -10.84 -1.68 0.19
N PRO A 33 -10.66 -2.66 1.10
CA PRO A 33 -10.01 -2.45 2.38
C PRO A 33 -8.48 -2.45 2.26
N ILE A 34 -7.95 -1.52 1.49
CA ILE A 34 -6.51 -1.31 1.33
C ILE A 34 -6.10 -0.12 2.19
N ALA A 35 -5.02 -0.28 2.94
CA ALA A 35 -4.41 0.77 3.73
C ALA A 35 -2.90 0.82 3.51
N ALA A 36 -2.34 2.02 3.60
CA ALA A 36 -0.92 2.27 3.49
C ALA A 36 -0.43 3.27 4.54
N LEU A 37 0.83 3.11 4.96
CA LEU A 37 1.51 4.00 5.90
C LEU A 37 2.82 4.49 5.27
N VAL A 38 3.16 5.75 5.52
CA VAL A 38 4.49 6.31 5.25
C VAL A 38 5.19 6.52 6.58
N VAL A 39 6.30 5.83 6.76
CA VAL A 39 7.11 5.87 8.00
C VAL A 39 8.49 6.44 7.68
N LEU A 40 8.92 7.43 8.42
CA LEU A 40 10.24 8.06 8.31
C LEU A 40 10.89 8.15 9.69
N ASP A 41 12.14 7.75 9.79
CA ASP A 41 12.92 7.76 11.04
C ASP A 41 12.19 7.06 12.21
N GLY A 42 11.52 5.92 11.92
CA GLY A 42 10.77 5.15 12.90
C GLY A 42 9.50 5.83 13.42
N LYS A 43 9.00 6.86 12.73
CA LYS A 43 7.75 7.56 13.06
C LYS A 43 6.75 7.46 11.92
N LEU A 44 5.48 7.26 12.26
CA LEU A 44 4.40 7.41 11.28
C LEU A 44 4.29 8.87 10.86
N VAL A 45 4.47 9.13 9.58
CA VAL A 45 4.29 10.46 8.97
C VAL A 45 2.85 10.67 8.54
N ALA A 46 2.32 9.68 7.84
CA ALA A 46 0.95 9.71 7.33
C ALA A 46 0.45 8.32 7.02
N SER A 47 -0.87 8.19 6.92
CA SER A 47 -1.56 7.00 6.46
C SER A 47 -2.56 7.35 5.35
N GLY A 48 -2.96 6.35 4.57
CA GLY A 48 -3.99 6.45 3.55
C GLY A 48 -4.80 5.18 3.47
N VAL A 49 -6.04 5.32 3.01
CA VAL A 49 -6.92 4.20 2.66
C VAL A 49 -7.42 4.39 1.24
N ASN A 50 -7.83 3.31 0.59
CA ASN A 50 -8.41 3.41 -0.75
C ASN A 50 -9.70 4.23 -0.71
N ARG A 51 -9.80 5.24 -1.58
CA ARG A 51 -10.92 6.19 -1.68
C ARG A 51 -11.38 6.43 -3.13
N THR A 52 -11.05 5.52 -4.03
CA THR A 52 -11.33 5.69 -5.47
C THR A 52 -12.81 5.98 -5.74
N ALA A 53 -13.72 5.18 -5.19
CA ALA A 53 -15.16 5.38 -5.35
C ALA A 53 -15.65 6.66 -4.65
N GLU A 54 -15.19 6.91 -3.41
CA GLU A 54 -15.58 8.09 -2.64
C GLU A 54 -15.17 9.40 -3.31
N CYS A 55 -13.97 9.45 -3.88
CA CYS A 55 -13.43 10.64 -4.52
C CYS A 55 -13.76 10.73 -6.02
N CYS A 56 -14.39 9.70 -6.62
CA CYS A 56 -14.52 9.55 -8.07
C CYS A 56 -13.16 9.76 -8.79
N ASP A 57 -12.09 9.23 -8.20
CA ASP A 57 -10.71 9.39 -8.64
C ASP A 57 -10.01 8.03 -8.69
N ALA A 58 -9.77 7.50 -9.90
CA ALA A 58 -9.08 6.24 -10.10
C ALA A 58 -7.66 6.21 -9.51
N THR A 59 -7.07 7.36 -9.20
CA THR A 59 -5.74 7.45 -8.59
C THR A 59 -5.75 7.49 -7.06
N ALA A 60 -6.92 7.58 -6.42
CA ALA A 60 -7.05 7.69 -4.96
C ALA A 60 -6.84 6.33 -4.25
N HIS A 61 -5.79 5.61 -4.64
CA HIS A 61 -5.33 4.40 -3.95
C HIS A 61 -4.74 4.74 -2.58
N ALA A 62 -4.73 3.77 -1.68
CA ALA A 62 -4.25 3.95 -0.31
C ALA A 62 -2.82 4.53 -0.25
N GLU A 63 -1.93 4.03 -1.10
CA GLU A 63 -0.54 4.48 -1.18
C GLU A 63 -0.45 5.93 -1.67
N ILE A 64 -1.26 6.29 -2.67
CA ILE A 64 -1.30 7.66 -3.20
C ILE A 64 -1.83 8.62 -2.15
N GLU A 65 -2.89 8.24 -1.44
CA GLU A 65 -3.43 9.06 -0.34
C GLU A 65 -2.41 9.22 0.79
N ALA A 66 -1.68 8.14 1.14
CA ALA A 66 -0.60 8.21 2.11
C ALA A 66 0.54 9.16 1.65
N PHE A 67 0.95 9.11 0.37
CA PHE A 67 1.96 10.02 -0.18
C PHE A 67 1.49 11.47 -0.21
N ARG A 68 0.24 11.74 -0.61
CA ARG A 68 -0.34 13.08 -0.59
C ARG A 68 -0.32 13.67 0.82
N ALA A 69 -0.76 12.88 1.80
CA ALA A 69 -0.78 13.31 3.20
C ALA A 69 0.65 13.50 3.75
N ALA A 70 1.57 12.59 3.45
CA ALA A 70 2.97 12.67 3.90
C ALA A 70 3.69 13.87 3.29
N GLY A 71 3.53 14.13 1.98
CA GLY A 71 4.10 15.28 1.31
C GLY A 71 3.62 16.59 1.91
N LYS A 72 2.33 16.68 2.22
CA LYS A 72 1.74 17.83 2.91
C LYS A 72 2.29 18.00 4.33
N ALA A 73 2.42 16.93 5.10
CA ALA A 73 2.94 16.96 6.46
C ALA A 73 4.42 17.33 6.52
N LEU A 74 5.21 16.84 5.55
CA LEU A 74 6.66 17.11 5.46
C LEU A 74 6.99 18.45 4.76
N GLY A 75 6.02 19.04 4.06
CA GLY A 75 6.25 20.25 3.24
C GLY A 75 7.18 20.02 2.05
N ARG A 76 7.31 18.77 1.59
CA ARG A 76 8.19 18.38 0.48
C ARG A 76 7.63 17.16 -0.27
N MET A 77 7.94 17.07 -1.58
CA MET A 77 7.50 15.96 -2.40
C MET A 77 8.37 14.71 -2.26
N ARG A 78 9.65 14.87 -1.92
CA ARG A 78 10.59 13.75 -1.80
C ARG A 78 10.72 13.29 -0.35
N MET A 79 10.77 11.98 -0.17
CA MET A 79 10.67 11.30 1.12
C MET A 79 11.83 10.31 1.30
N GLU A 80 13.04 10.74 0.97
CA GLU A 80 14.25 9.92 1.12
C GLU A 80 14.35 9.39 2.56
N GLY A 81 14.69 8.11 2.70
CA GLY A 81 14.75 7.41 3.98
C GLY A 81 13.39 6.86 4.46
N ALA A 82 12.27 7.27 3.85
CA ALA A 82 10.97 6.74 4.22
C ALA A 82 10.76 5.30 3.75
N THR A 83 9.91 4.59 4.49
CA THR A 83 9.36 3.29 4.13
C THR A 83 7.85 3.43 3.88
N LEU A 84 7.39 2.92 2.73
CA LEU A 84 5.98 2.69 2.46
C LEU A 84 5.61 1.29 2.96
N TYR A 85 4.57 1.18 3.80
CA TYR A 85 3.91 -0.08 4.12
C TYR A 85 2.55 -0.11 3.44
N SER A 86 2.18 -1.23 2.81
CA SER A 86 0.87 -1.43 2.20
C SER A 86 0.32 -2.82 2.52
N THR A 87 -0.97 -2.92 2.84
CA THR A 87 -1.63 -4.21 3.13
C THR A 87 -1.74 -5.09 1.89
N LEU A 88 -1.73 -4.49 0.69
CA LEU A 88 -1.72 -5.18 -0.59
C LEU A 88 -0.49 -4.78 -1.40
N GLN A 89 0.02 -5.67 -2.22
CA GLN A 89 1.13 -5.36 -3.15
C GLN A 89 0.77 -4.12 -4.00
N PRO A 90 1.60 -3.08 -4.00
CA PRO A 90 1.34 -1.88 -4.78
C PRO A 90 1.21 -2.18 -6.28
N CYS A 91 0.24 -1.57 -6.95
CA CYS A 91 0.11 -1.62 -8.40
C CYS A 91 1.21 -0.81 -9.09
N GLY A 92 1.27 -0.85 -10.43
CA GLY A 92 2.27 -0.11 -11.21
C GLY A 92 2.24 1.40 -10.95
N MET A 93 1.05 2.00 -10.87
CA MET A 93 0.90 3.43 -10.55
C MET A 93 1.49 3.76 -9.17
N CYS A 94 1.13 3.01 -8.13
CA CYS A 94 1.61 3.25 -6.77
C CYS A 94 3.10 2.99 -6.62
N THR A 95 3.63 1.97 -7.33
CA THR A 95 5.07 1.67 -7.34
C THR A 95 5.85 2.82 -7.97
N MET A 96 5.40 3.34 -9.12
CA MET A 96 6.08 4.49 -9.76
C MET A 96 5.93 5.77 -8.94
N ALA A 97 4.79 5.98 -8.26
CA ALA A 97 4.65 7.08 -7.31
C ALA A 97 5.65 6.98 -6.15
N ALA A 98 5.90 5.78 -5.63
CA ALA A 98 6.92 5.54 -4.61
C ALA A 98 8.34 5.88 -5.11
N VAL A 99 8.67 5.49 -6.34
CA VAL A 99 9.94 5.86 -7.01
C VAL A 99 10.06 7.39 -7.10
N TRP A 100 9.04 8.06 -7.59
CA TRP A 100 9.05 9.54 -7.73
C TRP A 100 9.07 10.25 -6.38
N ALA A 101 8.35 9.74 -5.39
CA ALA A 101 8.43 10.24 -4.03
C ALA A 101 9.81 10.00 -3.38
N GLY A 102 10.63 9.15 -3.96
CA GLY A 102 11.98 8.88 -3.48
C GLY A 102 12.01 8.08 -2.19
N VAL A 103 10.98 7.24 -1.91
CA VAL A 103 11.04 6.37 -0.74
C VAL A 103 12.16 5.36 -0.89
N SER A 104 12.77 4.97 0.22
CA SER A 104 13.92 4.07 0.22
C SER A 104 13.51 2.61 0.32
N ARG A 105 12.26 2.35 0.74
CA ARG A 105 11.80 0.99 0.95
C ARG A 105 10.28 0.87 0.74
N ILE A 106 9.88 -0.23 0.10
CA ILE A 106 8.48 -0.67 0.00
C ILE A 106 8.35 -2.00 0.75
N VAL A 107 7.37 -2.09 1.62
CA VAL A 107 7.00 -3.29 2.38
C VAL A 107 5.52 -3.56 2.15
N TYR A 108 5.16 -4.77 1.73
CA TYR A 108 3.75 -5.10 1.57
C TYR A 108 3.38 -6.45 2.19
N GLY A 109 2.11 -6.61 2.49
CA GLY A 109 1.53 -7.82 3.08
C GLY A 109 1.15 -8.82 2.01
N ALA A 110 -0.11 -8.83 1.60
CA ALA A 110 -0.62 -9.76 0.59
C ALA A 110 -0.05 -9.44 -0.79
N GLY A 111 0.43 -10.46 -1.47
CA GLY A 111 0.89 -10.38 -2.85
C GLY A 111 -0.20 -10.76 -3.86
N ARG A 112 0.10 -10.56 -5.14
CA ARG A 112 -0.79 -10.88 -6.26
C ARG A 112 -1.28 -12.34 -6.26
N ALA A 113 -0.46 -13.28 -5.79
CA ALA A 113 -0.82 -14.69 -5.72
C ALA A 113 -1.72 -15.05 -4.53
N ASP A 114 -1.82 -14.15 -3.54
CA ASP A 114 -2.54 -14.41 -2.29
C ASP A 114 -4.02 -13.99 -2.37
N VAL A 115 -4.41 -13.21 -3.39
CA VAL A 115 -5.73 -12.60 -3.50
C VAL A 115 -6.33 -12.79 -4.90
N HIS A 116 -7.64 -12.50 -5.04
CA HIS A 116 -8.34 -12.60 -6.32
C HIS A 116 -7.74 -11.65 -7.36
N PRO A 117 -7.60 -12.07 -8.65
CA PRO A 117 -7.00 -11.27 -9.72
C PRO A 117 -7.65 -9.89 -9.94
N MET A 118 -8.93 -9.73 -9.57
CA MET A 118 -9.66 -8.45 -9.72
C MET A 118 -9.00 -7.26 -9.02
N TYR A 119 -8.12 -7.50 -8.06
CA TYR A 119 -7.40 -6.40 -7.37
C TYR A 119 -6.21 -5.86 -8.14
N PHE A 120 -5.88 -6.46 -9.28
CA PHE A 120 -4.73 -6.06 -10.08
C PHE A 120 -5.10 -5.93 -11.55
N GLU A 121 -4.43 -5.02 -12.24
CA GLU A 121 -4.56 -4.90 -13.69
C GLU A 121 -4.12 -6.20 -14.38
N ALA A 122 -4.79 -6.57 -15.46
CA ALA A 122 -4.44 -7.71 -16.30
C ALA A 122 -3.14 -7.44 -17.12
N ARG A 123 -2.06 -7.11 -16.41
CA ARG A 123 -0.74 -6.79 -16.97
C ARG A 123 0.32 -7.72 -16.39
N HIS A 124 1.41 -7.93 -17.14
CA HIS A 124 2.50 -8.82 -16.71
C HIS A 124 3.54 -8.13 -15.83
N LEU A 125 3.61 -6.80 -15.83
CA LEU A 125 4.55 -6.08 -14.99
C LEU A 125 4.06 -6.03 -13.54
N SER A 126 4.95 -6.38 -12.64
CA SER A 126 4.71 -6.37 -11.20
C SER A 126 5.49 -5.24 -10.52
N THR A 127 5.27 -5.05 -9.23
CA THR A 127 6.08 -4.17 -8.38
C THR A 127 7.58 -4.44 -8.51
N PHE A 128 7.97 -5.72 -8.61
CA PHE A 128 9.38 -6.12 -8.79
C PHE A 128 9.95 -5.61 -10.10
N ASP A 129 9.19 -5.69 -11.20
CA ASP A 129 9.63 -5.24 -12.51
C ASP A 129 9.81 -3.73 -12.54
N PHE A 130 8.87 -2.97 -11.97
CA PHE A 130 8.97 -1.51 -11.88
C PHE A 130 10.13 -1.05 -10.98
N VAL A 131 10.38 -1.74 -9.87
CA VAL A 131 11.50 -1.42 -8.98
C VAL A 131 12.83 -1.76 -9.66
N ALA A 132 12.91 -2.89 -10.39
CA ALA A 132 14.11 -3.29 -11.12
C ALA A 132 14.42 -2.35 -12.30
N ASP A 133 13.39 -1.79 -12.97
CA ASP A 133 13.56 -0.84 -14.07
C ASP A 133 13.82 0.60 -13.59
N ALA A 134 13.56 0.89 -12.32
CA ALA A 134 13.81 2.21 -11.75
C ALA A 134 15.32 2.51 -11.72
N TRP A 135 15.71 3.71 -12.17
CA TRP A 135 17.11 4.19 -12.14
C TRP A 135 17.70 4.32 -10.73
N LYS A 136 16.89 4.04 -9.70
CA LYS A 136 17.22 4.20 -8.29
C LYS A 136 17.66 2.86 -7.70
N ASP A 137 18.97 2.66 -7.52
CA ASP A 137 19.55 1.41 -7.03
C ASP A 137 19.34 1.17 -5.51
N ASP A 138 18.89 2.18 -4.76
CA ASP A 138 18.73 2.13 -3.31
C ASP A 138 17.31 1.86 -2.83
N LEU A 139 16.36 1.63 -3.75
CA LEU A 139 14.99 1.25 -3.39
C LEU A 139 14.92 -0.26 -3.10
N SER A 140 14.65 -0.60 -1.85
CA SER A 140 14.47 -1.99 -1.44
C SER A 140 13.00 -2.39 -1.35
N LEU A 141 12.71 -3.66 -1.62
CA LEU A 141 11.37 -4.25 -1.59
C LEU A 141 11.34 -5.43 -0.61
N THR A 142 10.37 -5.43 0.29
CA THR A 142 10.08 -6.54 1.21
C THR A 142 8.65 -6.99 1.04
N ALA A 143 8.47 -8.23 0.64
CA ALA A 143 7.18 -8.85 0.38
C ALA A 143 6.73 -9.74 1.55
N GLY A 144 5.42 -9.98 1.67
CA GLY A 144 4.87 -11.05 2.48
C GLY A 144 4.83 -10.79 3.99
N VAL A 145 4.96 -9.55 4.43
CA VAL A 145 4.88 -9.21 5.86
C VAL A 145 3.44 -9.32 6.33
N LEU A 146 3.14 -10.33 7.16
CA LEU A 146 1.79 -10.72 7.58
C LEU A 146 0.87 -11.03 6.37
N ALA A 147 1.39 -11.71 5.36
CA ALA A 147 0.68 -11.96 4.11
C ALA A 147 -0.68 -12.63 4.31
N ALA A 148 -0.76 -13.64 5.18
CA ALA A 148 -2.02 -14.35 5.45
C ALA A 148 -3.06 -13.43 6.12
N ASP A 149 -2.65 -12.61 7.09
CA ASP A 149 -3.54 -11.68 7.77
C ASP A 149 -4.03 -10.59 6.80
N CYS A 150 -3.14 -10.11 5.95
CA CYS A 150 -3.49 -9.14 4.90
C CYS A 150 -4.42 -9.76 3.85
N ALA A 151 -4.13 -10.99 3.37
CA ALA A 151 -4.95 -11.67 2.39
C ALA A 151 -6.38 -11.96 2.89
N ALA A 152 -6.56 -12.14 4.20
CA ALA A 152 -7.87 -12.33 4.81
C ALA A 152 -8.83 -11.12 4.68
N LEU A 153 -8.32 -9.95 4.31
CA LEU A 153 -9.13 -8.77 3.99
C LEU A 153 -9.85 -8.89 2.64
N TYR A 154 -9.35 -9.71 1.73
CA TYR A 154 -9.69 -9.73 0.30
C TYR A 154 -10.38 -11.03 -0.11
N TYR A 155 -10.96 -11.07 -1.30
CA TYR A 155 -11.38 -12.32 -1.92
C TYR A 155 -10.14 -13.17 -2.26
N ARG A 156 -10.27 -14.48 -2.06
CA ARG A 156 -9.20 -15.44 -2.38
C ARG A 156 -9.09 -15.66 -3.89
N PRO A 157 -7.98 -16.19 -4.40
CA PRO A 157 -7.79 -16.43 -5.83
C PRO A 157 -8.86 -17.27 -6.51
N TRP A 158 -9.54 -18.13 -5.75
CA TRP A 158 -10.56 -19.06 -6.24
C TRP A 158 -11.99 -18.71 -5.82
N ASP A 159 -12.21 -17.59 -5.16
CA ASP A 159 -13.54 -17.13 -4.78
C ASP A 159 -14.31 -16.67 -6.03
N HIS A 160 -15.60 -16.96 -6.08
CA HIS A 160 -16.47 -16.36 -7.09
C HIS A 160 -16.84 -14.94 -6.66
N VAL A 161 -16.46 -13.98 -7.46
CA VAL A 161 -16.78 -12.56 -7.21
C VAL A 161 -17.85 -12.15 -8.22
N PRO A 162 -19.03 -11.65 -7.77
CA PRO A 162 -20.05 -11.11 -8.66
C PRO A 162 -19.50 -9.95 -9.53
N GLU A 163 -19.98 -9.85 -10.78
CA GLU A 163 -19.52 -8.85 -11.73
C GLU A 163 -19.65 -7.41 -11.21
N ASP A 164 -20.74 -7.11 -10.50
CA ASP A 164 -20.98 -5.80 -9.88
C ASP A 164 -20.02 -5.45 -8.73
N ARG A 165 -19.16 -6.37 -8.35
CA ARG A 165 -18.13 -6.20 -7.30
C ARG A 165 -16.70 -6.33 -7.81
N GLN A 166 -16.52 -6.56 -9.11
CA GLN A 166 -15.19 -6.62 -9.70
C GLN A 166 -14.62 -5.21 -9.86
N ALA A 167 -13.43 -4.98 -9.32
CA ALA A 167 -12.87 -3.64 -9.18
C ALA A 167 -12.26 -3.05 -10.47
N ASN A 168 -12.12 -3.85 -11.52
CA ASN A 168 -11.37 -3.48 -12.73
C ASN A 168 -12.09 -3.85 -14.05
N ASP A 169 -13.42 -3.92 -14.06
CA ASP A 169 -14.22 -4.04 -15.28
C ASP A 169 -14.61 -2.68 -15.85
#